data_f490eb56db6919511beff930906e24e5
#
_entry.id   f490eb56db6919511beff930906e24e5
#
_cell.length_a   1.000
_cell.length_b   1.000
_cell.length_c   1.000
_cell.angle_alpha   90.00
_cell.angle_beta   90.00
_cell.angle_gamma   90.00
#
_symmetry.space_group_name_H-M   'P 1'
#
loop_
_entity.id
_entity.type
_entity.pdbx_description
1 polymer ?
#
loop_
_entity_poly.entity_id
_entity_poly.type
_entity_poly.pdbx_seq_one_letter_code
_entity_poly.pdbx_strand_id
1 'polypeptide(L)'
;MIKFEKVSRFADSDIEMPRRKTAESAGYDMVVAEDIVIPPYDSLYDSMAVNAATTDKPLTLNEVALITKSLKAKPTLVSTGMKCQLNKGTYLELSVRSSCPLKHWLILANGVGIIDSDYADNPDNEGEIFFQLINLSPVPIILHKGDVIGQGIFKPYFKTDLDEAIEIRMGGFGSTNA
;
A
#
# COMPACT_ATOMS: atom_id res chain seq x y z
N MET A 1 13.00 -6.49 18.04
CA MET A 1 11.66 -6.28 18.67
C MET A 1 10.70 -5.90 17.55
N ILE A 2 9.52 -6.51 17.49
CA ILE A 2 8.49 -6.14 16.51
C ILE A 2 7.53 -5.15 17.18
N LYS A 3 7.30 -3.98 16.55
CA LYS A 3 6.37 -2.96 17.08
C LYS A 3 5.86 -2.05 15.96
N PHE A 4 4.65 -1.56 16.12
CA PHE A 4 4.13 -0.42 15.35
C PHE A 4 4.45 0.89 16.06
N GLU A 5 4.71 1.93 15.28
CA GLU A 5 4.96 3.29 15.73
C GLU A 5 4.24 4.26 14.79
N LYS A 6 3.83 5.41 15.28
CA LYS A 6 3.35 6.49 14.41
C LYS A 6 4.53 7.15 13.70
N VAL A 7 4.36 7.50 12.43
CA VAL A 7 5.33 8.37 11.75
C VAL A 7 5.26 9.79 12.29
N SER A 8 6.31 10.58 12.11
CA SER A 8 6.47 11.91 12.73
C SER A 8 5.28 12.84 12.49
N ARG A 9 4.73 12.86 11.28
CA ARG A 9 3.57 13.72 10.92
C ARG A 9 2.28 13.37 11.67
N PHE A 10 2.22 12.20 12.29
CA PHE A 10 1.07 11.73 13.07
C PHE A 10 1.41 11.44 14.54
N ALA A 11 2.57 11.87 15.04
CA ALA A 11 3.04 11.56 16.38
C ALA A 11 2.00 11.95 17.46
N ASP A 12 1.42 13.13 17.35
CA ASP A 12 0.43 13.66 18.31
C ASP A 12 -1.04 13.37 17.90
N SER A 13 -1.25 12.56 16.86
CA SER A 13 -2.60 12.22 16.41
C SER A 13 -3.25 11.19 17.33
N ASP A 14 -4.58 11.12 17.30
CA ASP A 14 -5.38 10.12 18.00
C ASP A 14 -5.63 8.84 17.17
N ILE A 15 -4.85 8.61 16.09
CA ILE A 15 -4.98 7.40 15.28
C ILE A 15 -4.79 6.16 16.16
N GLU A 16 -5.71 5.19 16.05
CA GLU A 16 -5.61 3.92 16.77
C GLU A 16 -4.39 3.11 16.29
N MET A 17 -3.64 2.57 17.25
CA MET A 17 -2.55 1.62 16.95
C MET A 17 -3.12 0.32 16.38
N PRO A 18 -2.43 -0.31 15.40
CA PRO A 18 -2.85 -1.59 14.85
C PRO A 18 -3.04 -2.64 15.95
N ARG A 19 -4.19 -3.35 15.93
CA ARG A 19 -4.50 -4.36 16.94
C ARG A 19 -5.25 -5.55 16.35
N ARG A 20 -5.06 -6.71 16.96
CA ARG A 20 -5.88 -7.90 16.66
C ARG A 20 -7.24 -7.78 17.35
N LYS A 21 -8.30 -8.20 16.69
CA LYS A 21 -9.67 -8.10 17.24
C LYS A 21 -10.04 -9.30 18.13
N THR A 22 -9.41 -10.46 17.93
CA THR A 22 -9.68 -11.68 18.72
C THR A 22 -8.37 -12.36 19.11
N ALA A 23 -8.41 -13.24 20.09
CA ALA A 23 -7.25 -13.95 20.59
C ALA A 23 -6.53 -14.77 19.50
N GLU A 24 -7.28 -15.35 18.56
CA GLU A 24 -6.75 -16.22 17.51
C GLU A 24 -6.64 -15.54 16.13
N SER A 25 -7.01 -14.25 15.99
CA SER A 25 -6.81 -13.56 14.72
C SER A 25 -5.33 -13.35 14.45
N ALA A 26 -4.88 -13.63 13.21
CA ALA A 26 -3.50 -13.38 12.79
C ALA A 26 -3.23 -11.91 12.45
N GLY A 27 -4.24 -11.23 11.90
CA GLY A 27 -4.10 -9.88 11.37
C GLY A 27 -4.27 -8.78 12.42
N TYR A 28 -3.41 -7.78 12.33
CA TYR A 28 -3.53 -6.51 13.04
C TYR A 28 -4.32 -5.56 12.16
N ASP A 29 -5.53 -5.17 12.58
CA ASP A 29 -6.36 -4.22 11.85
C ASP A 29 -5.65 -2.85 11.76
N MET A 30 -5.70 -2.25 10.56
CA MET A 30 -5.14 -0.93 10.27
C MET A 30 -6.22 0.02 9.82
N VAL A 31 -6.13 1.25 10.28
CA VAL A 31 -7.10 2.31 10.00
C VAL A 31 -6.55 3.35 9.06
N VAL A 32 -7.45 4.09 8.43
CA VAL A 32 -7.15 5.29 7.64
C VAL A 32 -6.68 6.41 8.57
N ALA A 33 -5.56 7.05 8.23
CA ALA A 33 -4.98 8.13 9.05
C ALA A 33 -5.69 9.48 8.87
N GLU A 34 -6.24 9.73 7.70
CA GLU A 34 -6.87 11.00 7.31
C GLU A 34 -7.94 10.76 6.25
N ASP A 35 -8.94 11.64 6.17
CA ASP A 35 -10.01 11.52 5.16
C ASP A 35 -9.43 11.52 3.74
N ILE A 36 -9.88 10.60 2.90
CA ILE A 36 -9.41 10.47 1.53
C ILE A 36 -10.53 10.01 0.59
N VAL A 37 -10.54 10.55 -0.62
CA VAL A 37 -11.46 10.14 -1.69
C VAL A 37 -10.72 9.19 -2.63
N ILE A 38 -11.31 8.01 -2.89
CA ILE A 38 -10.82 7.06 -3.87
C ILE A 38 -11.72 7.17 -5.11
N PRO A 39 -11.19 7.69 -6.24
CA PRO A 39 -11.96 7.81 -7.47
C PRO A 39 -12.35 6.43 -8.02
N PRO A 40 -13.42 6.31 -8.81
CA PRO A 40 -13.78 5.06 -9.46
C PRO A 40 -12.72 4.66 -10.50
N TYR A 41 -12.54 3.35 -10.69
CA TYR A 41 -11.56 2.80 -11.63
C TYR A 41 -11.84 3.25 -13.08
N ASP A 42 -13.10 3.34 -13.48
CA ASP A 42 -13.49 3.75 -14.84
C ASP A 42 -12.93 5.11 -15.22
N SER A 43 -12.87 6.05 -14.28
CA SER A 43 -12.28 7.37 -14.54
C SER A 43 -10.77 7.31 -14.84
N LEU A 44 -10.07 6.31 -14.29
CA LEU A 44 -8.66 6.05 -14.59
C LEU A 44 -8.51 5.32 -15.94
N TYR A 45 -9.39 4.35 -16.21
CA TYR A 45 -9.41 3.56 -17.43
C TYR A 45 -9.71 4.43 -18.66
N ASP A 46 -10.75 5.26 -18.62
CA ASP A 46 -11.13 6.15 -19.71
C ASP A 46 -9.98 7.12 -20.07
N SER A 47 -9.31 7.66 -19.06
CA SER A 47 -8.15 8.53 -19.27
C SER A 47 -6.99 7.80 -19.96
N MET A 48 -6.76 6.53 -19.65
CA MET A 48 -5.75 5.69 -20.30
C MET A 48 -6.17 5.24 -21.69
N ALA A 49 -7.44 4.86 -21.87
CA ALA A 49 -7.98 4.37 -23.14
C ALA A 49 -7.94 5.44 -24.24
N VAL A 50 -8.25 6.69 -23.93
CA VAL A 50 -8.17 7.81 -24.89
C VAL A 50 -6.74 7.98 -25.44
N ASN A 51 -5.71 7.77 -24.61
CA ASN A 51 -4.33 7.88 -25.07
C ASN A 51 -3.82 6.60 -25.76
N ALA A 52 -4.32 5.42 -25.39
CA ALA A 52 -3.97 4.15 -26.03
C ALA A 52 -4.64 3.98 -27.40
N ALA A 53 -5.84 4.55 -27.62
CA ALA A 53 -6.56 4.48 -28.90
C ALA A 53 -5.80 5.14 -30.08
N THR A 54 -4.70 5.84 -29.83
CA THR A 54 -3.85 6.44 -30.85
C THR A 54 -2.73 5.50 -31.35
N THR A 55 -2.61 4.28 -30.82
CA THR A 55 -1.55 3.35 -31.21
C THR A 55 -2.12 2.00 -31.65
N ASP A 56 -1.79 1.59 -32.86
CA ASP A 56 -2.11 0.24 -33.41
C ASP A 56 -1.16 -0.86 -32.88
N LYS A 57 -0.28 -0.53 -31.93
CA LYS A 57 0.73 -1.44 -31.39
C LYS A 57 0.58 -1.67 -29.91
N PRO A 58 0.88 -2.87 -29.38
CA PRO A 58 1.04 -3.09 -27.96
C PRO A 58 2.12 -2.14 -27.38
N LEU A 59 1.83 -1.57 -26.21
CA LEU A 59 2.74 -0.67 -25.51
C LEU A 59 3.73 -1.48 -24.67
N THR A 60 4.95 -0.99 -24.58
CA THR A 60 5.95 -1.48 -23.61
C THR A 60 5.62 -1.01 -22.19
N LEU A 61 6.19 -1.65 -21.17
CA LEU A 61 6.01 -1.23 -19.78
C LEU A 61 6.43 0.22 -19.55
N ASN A 62 7.50 0.69 -20.18
CA ASN A 62 7.97 2.06 -20.06
C ASN A 62 6.98 3.06 -20.67
N GLU A 63 6.39 2.75 -21.82
CA GLU A 63 5.37 3.60 -22.46
C GLU A 63 4.10 3.66 -21.60
N VAL A 64 3.66 2.55 -21.05
CA VAL A 64 2.54 2.51 -20.09
C VAL A 64 2.87 3.37 -18.86
N ALA A 65 4.07 3.26 -18.30
CA ALA A 65 4.48 4.04 -17.14
C ALA A 65 4.48 5.55 -17.43
N LEU A 66 4.93 5.98 -18.63
CA LEU A 66 4.90 7.37 -19.05
C LEU A 66 3.46 7.90 -19.19
N ILE A 67 2.58 7.12 -19.81
CA ILE A 67 1.15 7.48 -19.94
C ILE A 67 0.52 7.60 -18.55
N THR A 68 0.68 6.59 -17.71
CA THR A 68 0.16 6.59 -16.33
C THR A 68 0.63 7.81 -15.54
N LYS A 69 1.91 8.17 -15.66
CA LYS A 69 2.49 9.35 -15.02
C LYS A 69 1.87 10.65 -15.55
N SER A 70 1.70 10.78 -16.88
CA SER A 70 1.14 11.98 -17.51
C SER A 70 -0.33 12.20 -17.14
N LEU A 71 -1.10 11.12 -17.04
CA LEU A 71 -2.52 11.15 -16.71
C LEU A 71 -2.79 11.14 -15.20
N LYS A 72 -1.76 10.96 -14.38
CA LYS A 72 -1.87 10.72 -12.93
C LYS A 72 -2.79 9.54 -12.59
N ALA A 73 -2.94 8.60 -13.53
CA ALA A 73 -3.78 7.41 -13.39
C ALA A 73 -3.03 6.35 -12.58
N LYS A 74 -3.22 6.34 -11.27
CA LYS A 74 -2.56 5.38 -10.36
C LYS A 74 -3.51 4.98 -9.23
N PRO A 75 -3.29 3.83 -8.60
CA PRO A 75 -3.98 3.48 -7.35
C PRO A 75 -3.85 4.58 -6.30
N THR A 76 -4.86 4.73 -5.48
CA THR A 76 -4.83 5.68 -4.38
C THR A 76 -3.99 5.12 -3.24
N LEU A 77 -2.96 5.84 -2.81
CA LEU A 77 -2.18 5.51 -1.64
C LEU A 77 -2.90 6.03 -0.40
N VAL A 78 -3.44 5.11 0.39
CA VAL A 78 -4.17 5.41 1.63
C VAL A 78 -3.22 5.27 2.80
N SER A 79 -2.94 6.38 3.47
CA SER A 79 -2.07 6.45 4.63
C SER A 79 -2.66 5.74 5.84
N THR A 80 -1.84 5.00 6.57
CA THR A 80 -2.18 4.47 7.90
C THR A 80 -1.59 5.31 9.04
N GLY A 81 -0.67 6.21 8.73
CA GLY A 81 0.10 6.98 9.72
C GLY A 81 1.06 6.14 10.56
N MET A 82 1.25 4.87 10.20
CA MET A 82 2.03 3.90 10.96
C MET A 82 3.26 3.45 10.19
N LYS A 83 4.33 3.17 10.91
CA LYS A 83 5.49 2.37 10.48
C LYS A 83 5.63 1.14 11.37
N CYS A 84 6.39 0.16 10.92
CA CYS A 84 6.58 -1.08 11.66
C CYS A 84 8.04 -1.48 11.75
N GLN A 85 8.57 -1.52 12.98
CA GLN A 85 9.87 -2.13 13.22
C GLN A 85 9.75 -3.64 13.19
N LEU A 86 10.58 -4.30 12.40
CA LEU A 86 10.56 -5.73 12.17
C LEU A 86 11.90 -6.38 12.53
N ASN A 87 11.87 -7.64 12.93
CA ASN A 87 13.10 -8.43 13.06
C ASN A 87 13.60 -8.84 11.66
N LYS A 88 14.92 -8.94 11.49
CA LYS A 88 15.49 -9.57 10.29
C LYS A 88 14.91 -10.98 10.07
N GLY A 89 14.66 -11.34 8.82
CA GLY A 89 14.03 -12.61 8.45
C GLY A 89 12.51 -12.64 8.61
N THR A 90 11.88 -11.49 8.88
CA THR A 90 10.42 -11.35 8.92
C THR A 90 9.98 -10.17 8.06
N TYR A 91 8.75 -10.22 7.59
CA TYR A 91 8.08 -9.13 6.89
C TYR A 91 6.64 -8.99 7.39
N LEU A 92 6.03 -7.85 7.14
CA LEU A 92 4.62 -7.62 7.39
C LEU A 92 3.87 -7.69 6.06
N GLU A 93 2.98 -8.68 5.92
CA GLU A 93 2.11 -8.82 4.76
C GLU A 93 0.83 -8.03 4.98
N LEU A 94 0.49 -7.17 4.03
CA LEU A 94 -0.73 -6.37 4.05
C LEU A 94 -1.79 -6.99 3.14
N SER A 95 -3.01 -7.05 3.62
CA SER A 95 -4.20 -7.38 2.84
C SER A 95 -5.37 -6.49 3.23
N VAL A 96 -6.29 -6.23 2.30
CA VAL A 96 -7.56 -5.59 2.67
C VAL A 96 -8.41 -6.53 3.52
N ARG A 97 -9.31 -5.98 4.32
CA ARG A 97 -10.31 -6.81 5.04
C ARG A 97 -11.30 -7.41 4.05
N SER A 98 -11.85 -8.57 4.40
CA SER A 98 -12.85 -9.27 3.57
C SER A 98 -14.07 -8.41 3.20
N SER A 99 -14.42 -7.43 4.05
CA SER A 99 -15.51 -6.48 3.77
C SER A 99 -15.18 -5.49 2.64
N CYS A 100 -13.92 -5.17 2.42
CA CYS A 100 -13.52 -4.20 1.39
C CYS A 100 -13.94 -4.64 -0.02
N PRO A 101 -13.54 -5.82 -0.54
CA PRO A 101 -14.02 -6.27 -1.85
C PRO A 101 -15.49 -6.67 -1.82
N LEU A 102 -15.98 -7.31 -0.74
CA LEU A 102 -17.32 -7.87 -0.69
C LEU A 102 -18.43 -6.81 -0.64
N LYS A 103 -18.21 -5.71 0.08
CA LYS A 103 -19.24 -4.70 0.34
C LYS A 103 -18.95 -3.34 -0.32
N HIS A 104 -17.68 -3.06 -0.58
CA HIS A 104 -17.23 -1.72 -0.99
C HIS A 104 -16.53 -1.70 -2.34
N TRP A 105 -16.33 -2.86 -2.99
CA TRP A 105 -15.62 -2.95 -4.27
C TRP A 105 -14.20 -2.34 -4.23
N LEU A 106 -13.60 -2.31 -3.04
CA LEU A 106 -12.22 -1.85 -2.84
C LEU A 106 -11.28 -3.04 -2.85
N ILE A 107 -10.25 -2.98 -3.68
CA ILE A 107 -9.21 -4.00 -3.75
C ILE A 107 -7.83 -3.40 -3.52
N LEU A 108 -6.89 -4.24 -3.06
CA LEU A 108 -5.48 -3.88 -2.99
C LEU A 108 -4.85 -4.08 -4.37
N ALA A 109 -4.30 -3.01 -4.96
CA ALA A 109 -3.82 -2.99 -6.33
C ALA A 109 -2.72 -4.03 -6.63
N ASN A 110 -1.86 -4.30 -5.66
CA ASN A 110 -0.77 -5.27 -5.77
C ASN A 110 -1.13 -6.67 -5.23
N GLY A 111 -2.41 -6.93 -4.93
CA GLY A 111 -2.88 -8.18 -4.34
C GLY A 111 -2.51 -8.32 -2.87
N VAL A 112 -1.23 -8.25 -2.54
CA VAL A 112 -0.69 -8.15 -1.18
C VAL A 112 0.38 -7.05 -1.12
N GLY A 113 0.46 -6.34 -0.01
CA GLY A 113 1.57 -5.43 0.27
C GLY A 113 2.66 -6.15 1.06
N ILE A 114 3.91 -5.86 0.76
CA ILE A 114 5.06 -6.41 1.48
C ILE A 114 5.81 -5.25 2.13
N ILE A 115 5.91 -5.29 3.45
CA ILE A 115 6.70 -4.36 4.24
C ILE A 115 7.92 -5.12 4.75
N ASP A 116 9.06 -4.82 4.21
CA ASP A 116 10.33 -5.47 4.53
C ASP A 116 10.90 -4.97 5.86
N SER A 117 11.80 -5.75 6.47
CA SER A 117 12.40 -5.41 7.76
C SER A 117 13.32 -4.18 7.74
N ASP A 118 13.73 -3.73 6.58
CA ASP A 118 14.55 -2.54 6.35
C ASP A 118 13.74 -1.33 5.84
N TYR A 119 12.40 -1.45 5.81
CA TYR A 119 11.56 -0.38 5.31
C TYR A 119 11.34 0.75 6.33
N ALA A 120 11.30 0.41 7.63
CA ALA A 120 11.15 1.40 8.68
C ALA A 120 12.31 2.40 8.72
N ASP A 121 11.98 3.65 9.01
CA ASP A 121 12.92 4.76 9.14
C ASP A 121 13.71 5.08 7.86
N ASN A 122 13.25 4.63 6.67
CA ASN A 122 13.87 5.04 5.43
C ASN A 122 13.74 6.56 5.22
N PRO A 123 14.70 7.21 4.53
CA PRO A 123 14.76 8.67 4.44
C PRO A 123 13.66 9.29 3.57
N ASP A 124 12.95 8.51 2.73
CA ASP A 124 11.92 9.02 1.82
C ASP A 124 10.58 9.28 2.54
N ASN A 125 10.11 8.34 3.37
CA ASN A 125 8.81 8.43 4.01
C ASN A 125 8.76 7.86 5.44
N GLU A 126 9.87 7.75 6.13
CA GLU A 126 10.01 7.16 7.47
C GLU A 126 9.55 5.70 7.58
N GLY A 127 9.30 5.03 6.45
CA GLY A 127 8.71 3.69 6.44
C GLY A 127 7.19 3.68 6.69
N GLU A 128 6.50 4.76 6.34
CA GLU A 128 5.05 4.82 6.48
C GLU A 128 4.37 3.75 5.62
N ILE A 129 3.43 3.05 6.25
CA ILE A 129 2.64 1.99 5.64
C ILE A 129 1.44 2.60 4.91
N PHE A 130 1.32 2.30 3.61
CA PHE A 130 0.20 2.69 2.77
C PHE A 130 -0.50 1.46 2.20
N PHE A 131 -1.82 1.57 2.04
CA PHE A 131 -2.60 0.65 1.22
C PHE A 131 -2.80 1.26 -0.17
N GLN A 132 -2.40 0.54 -1.22
CA GLN A 132 -2.64 0.94 -2.61
C GLN A 132 -4.02 0.45 -3.03
N LEU A 133 -5.04 1.29 -2.94
CA LEU A 133 -6.42 0.88 -3.21
C LEU A 133 -6.89 1.29 -4.61
N ILE A 134 -7.64 0.37 -5.22
CA ILE A 134 -8.44 0.61 -6.42
C ILE A 134 -9.92 0.47 -6.04
N ASN A 135 -10.71 1.44 -6.47
CA ASN A 135 -12.16 1.44 -6.32
C ASN A 135 -12.81 0.92 -7.61
N LEU A 136 -13.33 -0.29 -7.58
CA LEU A 136 -14.03 -0.93 -8.71
C LEU A 136 -15.51 -0.54 -8.79
N SER A 137 -16.02 0.28 -7.85
CA SER A 137 -17.39 0.78 -7.94
C SER A 137 -17.48 1.94 -8.93
N PRO A 138 -18.67 2.22 -9.48
CA PRO A 138 -18.85 3.29 -10.47
C PRO A 138 -18.90 4.71 -9.85
N VAL A 139 -18.75 4.82 -8.53
CA VAL A 139 -18.83 6.10 -7.81
C VAL A 139 -17.61 6.33 -6.94
N PRO A 140 -17.18 7.59 -6.69
CA PRO A 140 -16.14 7.87 -5.72
C PRO A 140 -16.51 7.36 -4.32
N ILE A 141 -15.55 6.83 -3.60
CA ILE A 141 -15.69 6.37 -2.21
C ILE A 141 -14.89 7.30 -1.31
N ILE A 142 -15.52 7.78 -0.25
CA ILE A 142 -14.84 8.51 0.82
C ILE A 142 -14.51 7.50 1.91
N LEU A 143 -13.23 7.46 2.29
CA LEU A 143 -12.78 6.81 3.53
C LEU A 143 -12.53 7.90 4.54
N HIS A 144 -13.07 7.73 5.73
CA HIS A 144 -12.86 8.65 6.83
C HIS A 144 -11.73 8.17 7.74
N LYS A 145 -11.06 9.10 8.38
CA LYS A 145 -10.10 8.79 9.43
C LYS A 145 -10.69 7.81 10.44
N GLY A 146 -9.95 6.74 10.73
CA GLY A 146 -10.39 5.67 11.62
C GLY A 146 -11.12 4.52 10.95
N ASP A 147 -11.49 4.63 9.66
CA ASP A 147 -12.06 3.50 8.93
C ASP A 147 -11.05 2.36 8.84
N VAL A 148 -11.48 1.14 9.13
CA VAL A 148 -10.63 -0.04 9.06
C VAL A 148 -10.62 -0.57 7.63
N ILE A 149 -9.49 -0.44 6.94
CA ILE A 149 -9.33 -0.78 5.52
C ILE A 149 -8.61 -2.10 5.27
N GLY A 150 -7.74 -2.50 6.18
CA GLY A 150 -6.89 -3.65 5.97
C GLY A 150 -6.35 -4.23 7.25
N GLN A 151 -5.46 -5.19 7.10
CA GLN A 151 -4.76 -5.85 8.18
C GLN A 151 -3.32 -6.16 7.77
N GLY A 152 -2.45 -6.23 8.77
CA GLY A 152 -1.08 -6.70 8.62
C GLY A 152 -0.85 -8.01 9.35
N ILE A 153 -0.18 -8.97 8.72
CA ILE A 153 0.17 -10.27 9.28
C ILE A 153 1.68 -10.42 9.25
N PHE A 154 2.29 -10.69 10.39
CA PHE A 154 3.73 -10.96 10.47
C PHE A 154 4.04 -12.36 9.95
N LYS A 155 5.03 -12.45 9.05
CA LYS A 155 5.45 -13.71 8.43
C LYS A 155 6.97 -13.82 8.39
N PRO A 156 7.55 -15.03 8.56
CA PRO A 156 8.96 -15.28 8.29
C PRO A 156 9.19 -15.46 6.78
N TYR A 157 10.45 -15.22 6.33
CA TYR A 157 10.89 -15.58 4.99
C TYR A 157 12.27 -16.23 5.03
N PHE A 158 12.57 -16.96 3.97
CA PHE A 158 13.86 -17.60 3.77
C PHE A 158 14.59 -16.93 2.63
N LYS A 159 15.92 -16.98 2.68
CA LYS A 159 16.81 -16.55 1.61
C LYS A 159 17.41 -17.78 0.93
N THR A 160 17.80 -17.62 -0.32
CA THR A 160 18.59 -18.66 -1.02
C THR A 160 20.01 -18.69 -0.47
N ASP A 161 20.68 -19.84 -0.60
CA ASP A 161 22.08 -19.99 -0.16
C ASP A 161 23.05 -19.09 -0.94
N LEU A 162 22.64 -18.61 -2.11
CA LEU A 162 23.41 -17.73 -3.00
C LEU A 162 22.90 -16.26 -2.94
N ASP A 163 22.22 -15.87 -1.87
CA ASP A 163 21.77 -14.48 -1.70
C ASP A 163 22.96 -13.54 -1.42
N GLU A 164 23.20 -12.61 -2.34
CA GLU A 164 24.29 -11.62 -2.27
C GLU A 164 23.80 -10.18 -2.08
N ALA A 165 22.51 -9.99 -1.75
CA ALA A 165 21.94 -8.66 -1.57
C ALA A 165 22.53 -7.96 -0.33
N ILE A 166 23.24 -6.84 -0.56
CA ILE A 166 23.93 -6.03 0.47
C ILE A 166 23.50 -4.57 0.49
N GLU A 167 22.64 -4.15 -0.46
CA GLU A 167 22.26 -2.75 -0.60
C GLU A 167 21.34 -2.30 0.53
N ILE A 168 21.47 -1.03 0.90
CA ILE A 168 20.62 -0.39 1.92
C ILE A 168 19.44 0.25 1.22
N ARG A 169 18.23 0.01 1.74
CA ARG A 169 17.00 0.61 1.24
C ARG A 169 17.01 2.13 1.47
N MET A 170 16.70 2.88 0.41
CA MET A 170 16.61 4.35 0.47
C MET A 170 15.16 4.85 0.42
N GLY A 171 14.19 4.00 0.05
CA GLY A 171 12.79 4.40 -0.05
C GLY A 171 11.85 3.24 -0.35
N GLY A 172 10.65 3.56 -0.86
CA GLY A 172 9.61 2.60 -1.20
C GLY A 172 9.06 2.78 -2.62
N PHE A 173 8.02 2.00 -2.96
CA PHE A 173 7.23 2.11 -4.21
C PHE A 173 8.06 2.12 -5.50
N GLY A 174 9.13 1.33 -5.57
CA GLY A 174 9.98 1.18 -6.76
C GLY A 174 11.19 2.12 -6.79
N SER A 175 11.52 2.82 -5.72
CA SER A 175 12.70 3.68 -5.63
C SER A 175 14.04 2.92 -5.64
N THR A 176 14.02 1.60 -5.46
CA THR A 176 15.20 0.72 -5.47
C THR A 176 15.78 0.46 -6.87
N ASN A 177 15.08 0.87 -7.94
CA ASN A 177 15.49 0.68 -9.34
C ASN A 177 15.73 2.01 -10.09
N ALA A 178 15.93 3.10 -9.37
CA ALA A 178 16.21 4.43 -9.94
C ALA A 178 17.71 4.72 -9.99
#